data_ee8bf7f1bf3d39504e51a6a4a6f6daa6
#
_entry.id   ee8bf7f1bf3d39504e51a6a4a6f6daa6
#
_cell.length_a   1.000
_cell.length_b   1.000
_cell.length_c   1.000
_cell.angle_alpha   90.00
_cell.angle_beta   90.00
_cell.angle_gamma   90.00
#
_symmetry.space_group_name_H-M   'P 1'
#
loop_
_entity.id
_entity.type
_entity.pdbx_description
1 polymer ?
#
loop_
_entity_poly.entity_id
_entity_poly.type
_entity_poly.pdbx_seq_one_letter_code
_entity_poly.pdbx_strand_id
1 'polypeptide(L)'
;MTVEIGLGLQSDKPAGTYARLARAAEEHGFDVLTVFGDLMYQPPIFPLLEMAQATGRVRLGAACLNPYSMAPYEIAGQLAALDLASHGRAYLGLARGTWLGAVGLPQPRPLTTIEEAVQVVYRLLRGDRGGFTGKVFSLAPGTALRYDVQRPDPPLLLGAWGPQGAALAGRIADEIKVGGSANPDMVPVIRERLRAGAEKAGRDVADVGIVLGAVTVVDTDGEAARAKARTEVAMYLAVVAELDPTVEMPDDLVKRVGELVDAGEDEAAGRLIPDDVLDRFAFSGTPEQVAAQAQALIDVGVRRVEFGTPHGLTDERGVDLLGSAVLPLLRR
;
A
#
# COMPACT_ATOMS: atom_id res chain seq x y z
N MET A 1 14.08 -15.37 -4.07
CA MET A 1 12.62 -15.16 -4.26
C MET A 1 12.44 -14.23 -5.45
N THR A 2 11.46 -14.46 -6.31
CA THR A 2 11.16 -13.56 -7.44
C THR A 2 10.52 -12.28 -6.90
N VAL A 3 10.99 -11.12 -7.38
CA VAL A 3 10.43 -9.82 -7.01
C VAL A 3 9.10 -9.62 -7.74
N GLU A 4 8.10 -9.14 -7.03
CA GLU A 4 6.78 -8.81 -7.59
C GLU A 4 6.70 -7.34 -7.97
N ILE A 5 5.94 -7.04 -9.02
CA ILE A 5 5.61 -5.67 -9.40
C ILE A 5 4.12 -5.45 -9.20
N GLY A 6 3.81 -4.45 -8.38
CA GLY A 6 2.44 -4.06 -8.07
C GLY A 6 2.03 -2.76 -8.73
N LEU A 7 0.72 -2.62 -8.95
CA LEU A 7 0.07 -1.38 -9.36
C LEU A 7 -0.91 -0.96 -8.26
N GLY A 8 -0.68 0.23 -7.67
CA GLY A 8 -1.54 0.80 -6.64
C GLY A 8 -2.48 1.86 -7.21
N LEU A 9 -3.77 1.71 -7.00
CA LEU A 9 -4.81 2.59 -7.56
C LEU A 9 -5.59 3.31 -6.47
N GLN A 10 -5.84 4.61 -6.72
CA GLN A 10 -6.80 5.35 -5.91
C GLN A 10 -8.23 4.99 -6.31
N SER A 11 -9.14 4.97 -5.32
CA SER A 11 -10.54 4.59 -5.51
C SER A 11 -11.44 5.79 -5.84
N ASP A 12 -11.09 6.53 -6.89
CA ASP A 12 -11.72 7.78 -7.35
C ASP A 12 -12.35 7.68 -8.75
N LYS A 13 -12.21 6.54 -9.41
CA LYS A 13 -12.58 6.38 -10.82
C LYS A 13 -14.01 5.89 -11.01
N PRO A 14 -14.64 6.19 -12.15
CA PRO A 14 -15.96 5.63 -12.51
C PRO A 14 -15.94 4.11 -12.67
N ALA A 15 -17.08 3.48 -12.46
CA ALA A 15 -17.27 2.06 -12.71
C ALA A 15 -16.87 1.67 -14.14
N GLY A 16 -16.31 0.48 -14.32
CA GLY A 16 -15.76 -0.03 -15.58
C GLY A 16 -14.31 0.38 -15.85
N THR A 17 -13.80 1.43 -15.20
CA THR A 17 -12.40 1.85 -15.36
C THR A 17 -11.44 0.88 -14.70
N TYR A 18 -11.77 0.40 -13.51
CA TYR A 18 -10.93 -0.55 -12.78
C TYR A 18 -10.79 -1.89 -13.51
N ALA A 19 -11.85 -2.38 -14.15
CA ALA A 19 -11.79 -3.58 -14.97
C ALA A 19 -10.85 -3.42 -16.18
N ARG A 20 -10.85 -2.24 -16.82
CA ARG A 20 -9.94 -1.97 -17.95
C ARG A 20 -8.49 -1.89 -17.51
N LEU A 21 -8.20 -1.10 -16.46
CA LEU A 21 -6.85 -0.96 -15.92
C LEU A 21 -6.31 -2.30 -15.38
N ALA A 22 -7.15 -3.09 -14.73
CA ALA A 22 -6.76 -4.40 -14.21
C ALA A 22 -6.41 -5.39 -15.32
N ARG A 23 -7.19 -5.45 -16.40
CA ARG A 23 -6.85 -6.28 -17.58
C ARG A 23 -5.56 -5.84 -18.21
N ALA A 24 -5.37 -4.54 -18.49
CA ALA A 24 -4.15 -4.01 -19.04
C ALA A 24 -2.93 -4.35 -18.15
N ALA A 25 -3.04 -4.15 -16.85
CA ALA A 25 -1.97 -4.49 -15.92
C ALA A 25 -1.65 -5.99 -15.93
N GLU A 26 -2.65 -6.86 -15.93
CA GLU A 26 -2.44 -8.32 -15.99
C GLU A 26 -1.82 -8.75 -17.34
N GLU A 27 -2.24 -8.16 -18.44
CA GLU A 27 -1.68 -8.41 -19.79
C GLU A 27 -0.21 -7.96 -19.87
N HIS A 28 0.14 -6.84 -19.27
CA HIS A 28 1.52 -6.35 -19.17
C HIS A 28 2.41 -7.14 -18.20
N GLY A 29 1.83 -8.02 -17.38
CA GLY A 29 2.62 -8.86 -16.49
C GLY A 29 2.86 -8.29 -15.10
N PHE A 30 2.00 -7.39 -14.61
CA PHE A 30 1.95 -7.05 -13.20
C PHE A 30 1.52 -8.26 -12.37
N ASP A 31 2.02 -8.32 -11.13
CA ASP A 31 1.78 -9.44 -10.22
C ASP A 31 0.69 -9.15 -9.19
N VAL A 32 0.54 -7.88 -8.79
CA VAL A 32 -0.36 -7.46 -7.70
C VAL A 32 -1.08 -6.17 -8.08
N LEU A 33 -2.39 -6.13 -7.81
CA LEU A 33 -3.19 -4.91 -7.88
C LEU A 33 -3.64 -4.52 -6.47
N THR A 34 -3.38 -3.28 -6.12
CA THR A 34 -3.69 -2.71 -4.82
C THR A 34 -4.69 -1.57 -4.98
N VAL A 35 -5.69 -1.50 -4.10
CA VAL A 35 -6.55 -0.31 -4.01
C VAL A 35 -6.31 0.38 -2.67
N PHE A 36 -6.06 1.68 -2.70
CA PHE A 36 -5.84 2.45 -1.48
C PHE A 36 -7.15 2.64 -0.71
N GLY A 37 -7.07 2.52 0.62
CA GLY A 37 -8.19 2.69 1.54
C GLY A 37 -8.17 4.06 2.20
N ASP A 38 -8.04 5.12 1.40
CA ASP A 38 -7.93 6.48 1.90
C ASP A 38 -9.28 7.06 2.28
N LEU A 39 -9.24 8.00 3.22
CA LEU A 39 -10.44 8.67 3.74
C LEU A 39 -11.14 9.48 2.64
N MET A 40 -12.48 9.43 2.62
CA MET A 40 -13.36 10.15 1.69
C MET A 40 -13.29 9.70 0.22
N TYR A 41 -12.57 8.65 -0.10
CA TYR A 41 -12.63 7.96 -1.39
C TYR A 41 -13.65 6.81 -1.37
N GLN A 42 -13.90 6.19 -2.52
CA GLN A 42 -14.80 5.03 -2.59
C GLN A 42 -14.25 3.87 -1.73
N PRO A 43 -15.11 3.09 -1.05
CA PRO A 43 -14.64 1.90 -0.34
C PRO A 43 -13.90 0.93 -1.27
N PRO A 44 -12.68 0.49 -0.91
CA PRO A 44 -11.80 -0.30 -1.79
C PRO A 44 -12.41 -1.60 -2.30
N ILE A 45 -13.39 -2.14 -1.59
CA ILE A 45 -14.03 -3.42 -1.96
C ILE A 45 -14.73 -3.34 -3.34
N PHE A 46 -15.31 -2.19 -3.70
CA PHE A 46 -16.02 -2.06 -4.97
C PHE A 46 -15.08 -2.16 -6.18
N PRO A 47 -14.02 -1.33 -6.30
CA PRO A 47 -13.05 -1.51 -7.37
C PRO A 47 -12.34 -2.86 -7.32
N LEU A 48 -12.04 -3.40 -6.14
CA LEU A 48 -11.41 -4.71 -6.02
C LEU A 48 -12.28 -5.86 -6.57
N LEU A 49 -13.59 -5.84 -6.34
CA LEU A 49 -14.50 -6.83 -6.92
C LEU A 49 -14.59 -6.70 -8.45
N GLU A 50 -14.60 -5.46 -8.97
CA GLU A 50 -14.57 -5.22 -10.42
C GLU A 50 -13.28 -5.76 -11.06
N MET A 51 -12.13 -5.52 -10.42
CA MET A 51 -10.82 -6.06 -10.86
C MET A 51 -10.77 -7.59 -10.75
N ALA A 52 -11.31 -8.17 -9.67
CA ALA A 52 -11.30 -9.61 -9.44
C ALA A 52 -12.03 -10.37 -10.55
N GLN A 53 -13.16 -9.82 -11.01
CA GLN A 53 -13.96 -10.38 -12.11
C GLN A 53 -13.30 -10.19 -13.49
N ALA A 54 -12.43 -9.20 -13.62
CA ALA A 54 -11.79 -8.83 -14.89
C ALA A 54 -10.44 -9.54 -15.11
N THR A 55 -9.87 -10.20 -14.10
CA THR A 55 -8.52 -10.80 -14.09
C THR A 55 -8.54 -12.25 -13.61
N GLY A 56 -7.48 -12.99 -13.94
CA GLY A 56 -7.36 -14.42 -13.58
C GLY A 56 -6.11 -14.79 -12.78
N ARG A 57 -5.09 -13.93 -12.72
CA ARG A 57 -3.78 -14.27 -12.16
C ARG A 57 -3.31 -13.34 -11.06
N VAL A 58 -3.47 -12.03 -11.23
CA VAL A 58 -2.96 -11.02 -10.30
C VAL A 58 -3.54 -11.17 -8.90
N ARG A 59 -2.72 -10.98 -7.87
CA ARG A 59 -3.19 -10.86 -6.49
C ARG A 59 -3.88 -9.52 -6.28
N LEU A 60 -4.86 -9.48 -5.37
CA LEU A 60 -5.74 -8.32 -5.17
C LEU A 60 -5.89 -8.01 -3.68
N GLY A 61 -5.84 -6.74 -3.30
CA GLY A 61 -6.13 -6.35 -1.92
C GLY A 61 -6.15 -4.86 -1.70
N ALA A 62 -6.74 -4.45 -0.58
CA ALA A 62 -6.66 -3.07 -0.13
C ALA A 62 -5.32 -2.83 0.57
N ALA A 63 -4.74 -1.66 0.36
CA ALA A 63 -3.61 -1.23 1.17
C ALA A 63 -3.74 0.25 1.55
N CYS A 64 -4.33 0.49 2.72
CA CYS A 64 -4.79 -0.50 3.69
C CYS A 64 -6.19 -0.17 4.20
N LEU A 65 -6.91 -1.20 4.65
CA LEU A 65 -8.07 -1.00 5.52
C LEU A 65 -7.59 -0.64 6.93
N ASN A 66 -8.46 -0.03 7.75
CA ASN A 66 -8.14 0.25 9.13
C ASN A 66 -9.30 -0.14 10.09
N PRO A 67 -8.99 -0.71 11.25
CA PRO A 67 -10.00 -1.22 12.18
C PRO A 67 -10.66 -0.15 13.05
N TYR A 68 -10.35 1.14 12.84
CA TYR A 68 -11.01 2.25 13.54
C TYR A 68 -12.24 2.74 12.78
N SER A 69 -12.19 2.74 11.45
CA SER A 69 -13.33 3.13 10.61
C SER A 69 -14.17 1.93 10.15
N MET A 70 -13.63 0.71 10.24
CA MET A 70 -14.30 -0.51 9.81
C MET A 70 -14.09 -1.63 10.85
N ALA A 71 -15.18 -2.18 11.38
CA ALA A 71 -15.08 -3.26 12.37
C ALA A 71 -14.41 -4.52 11.78
N PRO A 72 -13.62 -5.29 12.56
CA PRO A 72 -12.91 -6.46 12.05
C PRO A 72 -13.81 -7.53 11.42
N TYR A 73 -15.07 -7.68 11.85
CA TYR A 73 -16.00 -8.62 11.23
C TYR A 73 -16.44 -8.17 9.83
N GLU A 74 -16.55 -6.85 9.58
CA GLU A 74 -16.78 -6.30 8.25
C GLU A 74 -15.56 -6.51 7.35
N ILE A 75 -14.37 -6.28 7.87
CA ILE A 75 -13.10 -6.55 7.17
C ILE A 75 -13.03 -8.03 6.77
N ALA A 76 -13.35 -8.95 7.69
CA ALA A 76 -13.38 -10.39 7.41
C ALA A 76 -14.40 -10.73 6.31
N GLY A 77 -15.60 -10.13 6.38
CA GLY A 77 -16.66 -10.32 5.38
C GLY A 77 -16.23 -9.84 3.99
N GLN A 78 -15.66 -8.64 3.89
CA GLN A 78 -15.18 -8.09 2.61
C GLN A 78 -14.01 -8.90 2.05
N LEU A 79 -13.05 -9.31 2.88
CA LEU A 79 -11.92 -10.13 2.46
C LEU A 79 -12.39 -11.49 1.94
N ALA A 80 -13.29 -12.17 2.66
CA ALA A 80 -13.83 -13.46 2.23
C ALA A 80 -14.61 -13.34 0.91
N ALA A 81 -15.40 -12.27 0.74
CA ALA A 81 -16.11 -12.00 -0.51
C ALA A 81 -15.15 -11.74 -1.68
N LEU A 82 -14.09 -10.95 -1.45
CA LEU A 82 -13.07 -10.70 -2.46
C LEU A 82 -12.30 -11.98 -2.81
N ASP A 83 -11.94 -12.78 -1.80
CA ASP A 83 -11.20 -14.02 -2.01
C ASP A 83 -12.03 -15.04 -2.80
N LEU A 84 -13.33 -15.13 -2.53
CA LEU A 84 -14.27 -15.93 -3.30
C LEU A 84 -14.38 -15.42 -4.75
N ALA A 85 -14.61 -14.12 -4.95
CA ALA A 85 -14.74 -13.51 -6.29
C ALA A 85 -13.45 -13.61 -7.12
N SER A 86 -12.30 -13.63 -6.48
CA SER A 86 -10.98 -13.74 -7.12
C SER A 86 -10.44 -15.18 -7.21
N HIS A 87 -11.20 -16.18 -6.77
CA HIS A 87 -10.75 -17.57 -6.73
C HIS A 87 -9.44 -17.78 -5.95
N GLY A 88 -9.35 -17.18 -4.74
CA GLY A 88 -8.23 -17.38 -3.84
C GLY A 88 -7.02 -16.47 -4.11
N ARG A 89 -7.20 -15.28 -4.72
CA ARG A 89 -6.11 -14.33 -5.01
C ARG A 89 -6.06 -13.12 -4.08
N ALA A 90 -7.01 -13.01 -3.13
CA ALA A 90 -7.03 -11.87 -2.22
C ALA A 90 -5.90 -11.90 -1.17
N TYR A 91 -5.51 -10.73 -0.68
CA TYR A 91 -4.70 -10.57 0.52
C TYR A 91 -5.34 -9.55 1.48
N LEU A 92 -5.07 -9.68 2.77
CA LEU A 92 -5.50 -8.75 3.81
C LEU A 92 -4.47 -7.64 3.97
N GLY A 93 -4.84 -6.39 3.71
CA GLY A 93 -3.99 -5.25 4.01
C GLY A 93 -4.58 -4.40 5.13
N LEU A 94 -3.86 -4.26 6.25
CA LEU A 94 -4.26 -3.47 7.40
C LEU A 94 -3.22 -2.43 7.78
N ALA A 95 -3.69 -1.27 8.22
CA ALA A 95 -2.88 -0.21 8.81
C ALA A 95 -3.65 0.53 9.90
N ARG A 96 -2.95 1.41 10.61
CA ARG A 96 -3.56 2.31 11.58
C ARG A 96 -4.56 3.27 10.93
N GLY A 97 -4.35 3.64 9.67
CA GLY A 97 -5.08 4.70 8.97
C GLY A 97 -4.49 6.07 9.23
N THR A 98 -4.57 6.93 8.22
CA THR A 98 -4.09 8.32 8.23
C THR A 98 -5.31 9.25 8.19
N TRP A 99 -5.15 10.48 8.66
CA TRP A 99 -6.18 11.56 8.65
C TRP A 99 -7.49 11.28 9.38
N LEU A 100 -7.60 10.21 10.17
CA LEU A 100 -8.85 9.87 10.89
C LEU A 100 -9.30 10.97 11.88
N GLY A 101 -8.39 11.84 12.30
CA GLY A 101 -8.71 13.04 13.07
C GLY A 101 -9.65 14.00 12.36
N ALA A 102 -9.61 14.07 11.02
CA ALA A 102 -10.51 14.91 10.22
C ALA A 102 -11.99 14.50 10.34
N VAL A 103 -12.26 13.25 10.71
CA VAL A 103 -13.62 12.73 10.96
C VAL A 103 -13.87 12.44 12.44
N GLY A 104 -13.02 12.95 13.32
CA GLY A 104 -13.19 12.83 14.77
C GLY A 104 -12.98 11.41 15.32
N LEU A 105 -12.29 10.52 14.58
CA LEU A 105 -12.02 9.16 15.03
C LEU A 105 -10.67 9.09 15.78
N PRO A 106 -10.70 8.87 17.10
CA PRO A 106 -9.47 8.67 17.88
C PRO A 106 -8.87 7.29 17.58
N GLN A 107 -7.55 7.19 17.71
CA GLN A 107 -6.81 5.96 17.43
C GLN A 107 -6.10 5.44 18.70
N PRO A 108 -6.84 5.03 19.76
CA PRO A 108 -6.25 4.52 20.99
C PRO A 108 -5.61 3.13 20.76
N ARG A 109 -4.55 2.82 21.50
CA ARG A 109 -3.89 1.51 21.53
C ARG A 109 -3.58 0.92 20.15
N PRO A 110 -2.89 1.65 19.23
CA PRO A 110 -2.83 1.31 17.82
C PRO A 110 -2.29 -0.11 17.55
N LEU A 111 -1.27 -0.55 18.25
CA LEU A 111 -0.71 -1.89 18.08
C LEU A 111 -1.69 -2.98 18.51
N THR A 112 -2.32 -2.81 19.68
CA THR A 112 -3.32 -3.76 20.19
C THR A 112 -4.52 -3.83 19.25
N THR A 113 -4.98 -2.68 18.77
CA THR A 113 -6.12 -2.60 17.84
C THR A 113 -5.85 -3.36 16.54
N ILE A 114 -4.68 -3.17 15.94
CA ILE A 114 -4.30 -3.90 14.72
C ILE A 114 -4.16 -5.41 15.00
N GLU A 115 -3.45 -5.78 16.07
CA GLU A 115 -3.22 -7.18 16.39
C GLU A 115 -4.51 -7.93 16.70
N GLU A 116 -5.41 -7.35 17.49
CA GLU A 116 -6.70 -7.95 17.78
C GLU A 116 -7.63 -7.98 16.56
N ALA A 117 -7.58 -6.98 15.69
CA ALA A 117 -8.31 -6.99 14.42
C ALA A 117 -7.86 -8.17 13.55
N VAL A 118 -6.55 -8.38 13.40
CA VAL A 118 -6.00 -9.55 12.69
C VAL A 118 -6.51 -10.85 13.29
N GLN A 119 -6.47 -10.99 14.62
CA GLN A 119 -6.97 -12.20 15.30
C GLN A 119 -8.46 -12.44 15.05
N VAL A 120 -9.29 -11.40 15.12
CA VAL A 120 -10.74 -11.50 14.86
C VAL A 120 -11.00 -11.89 13.40
N VAL A 121 -10.32 -11.24 12.44
CA VAL A 121 -10.47 -11.54 11.02
C VAL A 121 -10.15 -13.00 10.74
N TYR A 122 -8.98 -13.49 11.16
CA TYR A 122 -8.60 -14.89 10.87
C TYR A 122 -9.44 -15.92 11.63
N ARG A 123 -9.92 -15.62 12.85
CA ARG A 123 -10.90 -16.51 13.52
C ARG A 123 -12.17 -16.70 12.70
N LEU A 124 -12.70 -15.59 12.16
CA LEU A 124 -13.90 -15.65 11.32
C LEU A 124 -13.65 -16.41 10.01
N LEU A 125 -12.51 -16.19 9.35
CA LEU A 125 -12.13 -16.90 8.12
C LEU A 125 -11.90 -18.39 8.35
N ARG A 126 -11.35 -18.80 9.49
CA ARG A 126 -11.14 -20.19 9.89
C ARG A 126 -12.40 -20.89 10.40
N GLY A 127 -13.52 -20.15 10.52
CA GLY A 127 -14.76 -20.67 11.11
C GLY A 127 -14.64 -21.02 12.60
N ASP A 128 -13.69 -20.43 13.32
CA ASP A 128 -13.51 -20.60 14.77
C ASP A 128 -14.69 -19.97 15.53
N ARG A 129 -15.50 -20.82 16.17
CA ARG A 129 -16.70 -20.43 16.92
C ARG A 129 -16.47 -20.28 18.43
N GLY A 130 -15.22 -20.37 18.89
CA GLY A 130 -14.89 -20.25 20.31
C GLY A 130 -15.08 -18.86 20.89
N GLY A 131 -15.32 -17.87 20.04
CA GLY A 131 -15.40 -16.46 20.43
C GLY A 131 -14.02 -15.82 20.62
N PHE A 132 -14.01 -14.55 20.97
CA PHE A 132 -12.79 -13.78 21.25
C PHE A 132 -13.07 -12.72 22.31
N THR A 133 -12.17 -12.56 23.26
CA THR A 133 -12.23 -11.47 24.26
C THR A 133 -10.87 -10.78 24.32
N GLY A 134 -10.78 -9.62 23.68
CA GLY A 134 -9.60 -8.76 23.68
C GLY A 134 -9.78 -7.53 24.56
N LYS A 135 -8.84 -6.60 24.47
CA LYS A 135 -8.87 -5.28 25.11
C LYS A 135 -9.65 -4.25 24.30
N VAL A 136 -9.80 -4.48 23.01
CA VAL A 136 -10.43 -3.58 22.03
C VAL A 136 -11.63 -4.24 21.37
N PHE A 137 -11.49 -5.49 20.93
CA PHE A 137 -12.55 -6.22 20.24
C PHE A 137 -13.00 -7.44 21.00
N SER A 138 -14.25 -7.87 20.73
CA SER A 138 -14.79 -9.11 21.24
C SER A 138 -15.72 -9.77 20.23
N LEU A 139 -15.78 -11.11 20.23
CA LEU A 139 -16.77 -11.91 19.53
C LEU A 139 -17.43 -12.84 20.52
N ALA A 140 -18.76 -12.93 20.50
CA ALA A 140 -19.49 -13.92 21.27
C ALA A 140 -19.21 -15.33 20.71
N PRO A 141 -19.18 -16.39 21.55
CA PRO A 141 -19.14 -17.77 21.09
C PRO A 141 -20.29 -18.07 20.10
N GLY A 142 -19.99 -18.84 19.08
CA GLY A 142 -20.95 -19.17 18.01
C GLY A 142 -20.95 -18.18 16.83
N THR A 143 -20.32 -16.99 16.95
CA THR A 143 -20.22 -16.03 15.86
C THR A 143 -19.36 -16.59 14.73
N ALA A 144 -19.86 -16.56 13.50
CA ALA A 144 -19.17 -17.04 12.30
C ALA A 144 -19.72 -16.36 11.05
N LEU A 145 -18.95 -16.34 9.97
CA LEU A 145 -19.47 -16.02 8.63
C LEU A 145 -20.52 -17.07 8.24
N ARG A 146 -21.52 -16.66 7.48
CA ARG A 146 -22.68 -17.50 7.11
C ARG A 146 -22.62 -18.01 5.65
N TYR A 147 -21.42 -18.07 5.08
CA TYR A 147 -21.13 -18.57 3.75
C TYR A 147 -19.73 -19.22 3.73
N ASP A 148 -19.46 -19.99 2.68
CA ASP A 148 -18.20 -20.72 2.54
C ASP A 148 -17.03 -19.74 2.29
N VAL A 149 -15.98 -19.90 3.08
CA VAL A 149 -14.74 -19.13 2.95
C VAL A 149 -13.79 -19.88 2.03
N GLN A 150 -13.27 -19.21 1.01
CA GLN A 150 -12.38 -19.82 0.01
C GLN A 150 -11.05 -20.26 0.61
N ARG A 151 -10.43 -19.42 1.45
CA ARG A 151 -9.19 -19.73 2.17
C ARG A 151 -9.27 -19.23 3.62
N PRO A 152 -8.84 -20.08 4.59
CA PRO A 152 -8.82 -19.68 6.01
C PRO A 152 -7.70 -18.69 6.34
N ASP A 153 -6.63 -18.67 5.54
CA ASP A 153 -5.38 -17.94 5.83
C ASP A 153 -4.86 -17.21 4.58
N PRO A 154 -5.58 -16.22 4.02
CA PRO A 154 -5.04 -15.36 2.98
C PRO A 154 -3.84 -14.55 3.53
N PRO A 155 -2.84 -14.17 2.69
CA PRO A 155 -1.66 -13.42 3.15
C PRO A 155 -2.01 -12.10 3.83
N LEU A 156 -1.23 -11.73 4.87
CA LEU A 156 -1.36 -10.49 5.62
C LEU A 156 -0.28 -9.48 5.24
N LEU A 157 -0.69 -8.30 4.80
CA LEU A 157 0.15 -7.12 4.64
C LEU A 157 -0.17 -6.12 5.75
N LEU A 158 0.85 -5.64 6.48
CA LEU A 158 0.70 -4.52 7.41
C LEU A 158 1.36 -3.25 6.86
N GLY A 159 0.59 -2.18 6.80
CA GLY A 159 1.11 -0.84 6.49
C GLY A 159 1.72 -0.20 7.74
N ALA A 160 3.03 0.03 7.74
CA ALA A 160 3.72 0.66 8.86
C ALA A 160 5.09 1.21 8.47
N TRP A 161 5.45 2.35 9.07
CA TRP A 161 6.78 2.97 8.93
C TRP A 161 7.61 2.86 10.23
N GLY A 162 6.97 3.18 11.35
CA GLY A 162 7.65 3.29 12.64
C GLY A 162 8.11 1.96 13.23
N PRO A 163 9.07 1.99 14.17
CA PRO A 163 9.71 0.78 14.71
C PRO A 163 8.73 -0.18 15.39
N GLN A 164 7.74 0.33 16.11
CA GLN A 164 6.77 -0.52 16.81
C GLN A 164 5.80 -1.23 15.84
N GLY A 165 5.32 -0.52 14.80
CA GLY A 165 4.48 -1.11 13.77
C GLY A 165 5.22 -2.13 12.94
N ALA A 166 6.47 -1.84 12.56
CA ALA A 166 7.33 -2.78 11.85
C ALA A 166 7.67 -4.02 12.70
N ALA A 167 7.93 -3.85 14.00
CA ALA A 167 8.12 -5.00 14.89
C ALA A 167 6.85 -5.86 15.00
N LEU A 168 5.65 -5.25 15.01
CA LEU A 168 4.40 -6.00 14.93
C LEU A 168 4.30 -6.77 13.61
N ALA A 169 4.60 -6.13 12.47
CA ALA A 169 4.63 -6.80 11.17
C ALA A 169 5.63 -7.97 11.15
N GLY A 170 6.83 -7.80 11.66
CA GLY A 170 7.82 -8.87 11.81
C GLY A 170 7.29 -10.08 12.56
N ARG A 171 6.44 -9.85 13.56
CA ARG A 171 5.87 -10.91 14.39
C ARG A 171 4.72 -11.67 13.74
N ILE A 172 3.85 -11.00 12.97
CA ILE A 172 2.57 -11.61 12.54
C ILE A 172 2.26 -11.48 11.03
N ALA A 173 2.96 -10.63 10.27
CA ALA A 173 2.63 -10.38 8.87
C ALA A 173 3.48 -11.21 7.89
N ASP A 174 2.98 -11.37 6.67
CA ASP A 174 3.72 -11.91 5.53
C ASP A 174 4.45 -10.80 4.77
N GLU A 175 3.87 -9.58 4.77
CA GLU A 175 4.46 -8.41 4.11
C GLU A 175 4.30 -7.16 4.99
N ILE A 176 5.30 -6.27 4.94
CA ILE A 176 5.17 -4.90 5.43
C ILE A 176 5.15 -3.93 4.24
N LYS A 177 4.20 -3.01 4.23
CA LYS A 177 4.15 -1.94 3.23
C LYS A 177 4.59 -0.61 3.83
N VAL A 178 5.57 0.01 3.16
CA VAL A 178 6.00 1.39 3.38
C VAL A 178 5.46 2.21 2.22
N GLY A 179 4.31 2.83 2.43
CA GLY A 179 3.63 3.63 1.41
C GLY A 179 4.17 5.06 1.35
N GLY A 180 4.35 5.58 0.14
CA GLY A 180 4.91 6.92 -0.09
C GLY A 180 6.44 6.96 -0.08
N SER A 181 7.12 5.82 -0.29
CA SER A 181 8.58 5.77 -0.39
C SER A 181 9.04 5.04 -1.65
N ALA A 182 9.97 5.67 -2.38
CA ALA A 182 10.76 5.10 -3.46
C ALA A 182 12.25 4.99 -3.06
N ASN A 183 12.56 5.13 -1.77
CA ASN A 183 13.90 5.27 -1.23
C ASN A 183 14.55 3.92 -0.88
N PRO A 184 15.59 3.47 -1.61
CA PRO A 184 16.27 2.21 -1.31
C PRO A 184 16.94 2.21 0.08
N ASP A 185 17.34 3.37 0.61
CA ASP A 185 18.00 3.47 1.91
C ASP A 185 17.05 3.15 3.08
N MET A 186 15.73 3.20 2.85
CA MET A 186 14.73 2.75 3.83
C MET A 186 14.67 1.23 4.00
N VAL A 187 15.09 0.45 3.02
CA VAL A 187 14.97 -1.02 3.07
C VAL A 187 15.77 -1.63 4.24
N PRO A 188 17.05 -1.29 4.45
CA PRO A 188 17.80 -1.80 5.61
C PRO A 188 17.19 -1.31 6.95
N VAL A 189 16.68 -0.09 7.01
CA VAL A 189 16.02 0.46 8.21
C VAL A 189 14.77 -0.37 8.55
N ILE A 190 13.92 -0.63 7.58
CA ILE A 190 12.71 -1.45 7.79
C ILE A 190 13.08 -2.89 8.14
N ARG A 191 14.08 -3.48 7.50
CA ARG A 191 14.54 -4.84 7.81
C ARG A 191 15.00 -4.96 9.26
N GLU A 192 15.73 -3.97 9.77
CA GLU A 192 16.14 -3.94 11.18
C GLU A 192 14.96 -3.80 12.14
N ARG A 193 13.99 -2.93 11.79
CA ARG A 193 12.76 -2.77 12.58
C ARG A 193 11.91 -4.05 12.62
N LEU A 194 11.83 -4.79 11.51
CA LEU A 194 11.14 -6.08 11.41
C LEU A 194 11.79 -7.14 12.30
N ARG A 195 13.15 -7.18 12.33
CA ARG A 195 13.94 -8.20 13.06
C ARG A 195 13.53 -8.27 14.53
N ALA A 196 13.37 -7.13 15.20
CA ALA A 196 12.99 -7.06 16.59
C ALA A 196 11.65 -7.78 16.93
N GLY A 197 10.74 -7.85 15.95
CA GLY A 197 9.48 -8.58 16.10
C GLY A 197 9.58 -10.04 15.68
N ALA A 198 10.26 -10.32 14.57
CA ALA A 198 10.45 -11.65 14.02
C ALA A 198 11.16 -12.57 15.03
N GLU A 199 12.28 -12.12 15.62
CA GLU A 199 13.03 -12.86 16.66
C GLU A 199 12.16 -13.24 17.87
N LYS A 200 11.29 -12.31 18.35
CA LYS A 200 10.37 -12.60 19.45
C LYS A 200 9.33 -13.66 19.12
N ALA A 201 9.00 -13.81 17.84
CA ALA A 201 8.06 -14.80 17.34
C ALA A 201 8.73 -16.09 16.87
N GLY A 202 10.06 -16.19 16.92
CA GLY A 202 10.82 -17.33 16.40
C GLY A 202 10.75 -17.46 14.87
N ARG A 203 10.56 -16.33 14.16
CA ARG A 203 10.50 -16.27 12.70
C ARG A 203 11.80 -15.75 12.12
N ASP A 204 12.14 -16.17 10.90
CA ASP A 204 13.18 -15.52 10.14
C ASP A 204 12.65 -14.19 9.58
N VAL A 205 13.42 -13.11 9.76
CA VAL A 205 13.09 -11.80 9.18
C VAL A 205 13.02 -11.83 7.66
N ALA A 206 13.72 -12.75 7.02
CA ALA A 206 13.69 -12.95 5.57
C ALA A 206 12.33 -13.46 5.05
N ASP A 207 11.51 -14.07 5.92
CA ASP A 207 10.17 -14.52 5.58
C ASP A 207 9.16 -13.37 5.45
N VAL A 208 9.50 -12.17 5.97
CA VAL A 208 8.63 -11.00 5.90
C VAL A 208 9.04 -10.13 4.70
N GLY A 209 8.19 -10.11 3.68
CA GLY A 209 8.42 -9.32 2.47
C GLY A 209 8.33 -7.81 2.73
N ILE A 210 9.29 -7.03 2.19
CA ILE A 210 9.23 -5.56 2.23
C ILE A 210 8.63 -5.07 0.91
N VAL A 211 7.57 -4.27 1.02
CA VAL A 211 6.87 -3.63 -0.11
C VAL A 211 7.10 -2.13 -0.01
N LEU A 212 7.78 -1.55 -0.99
CA LEU A 212 7.87 -0.10 -1.16
C LEU A 212 6.99 0.33 -2.32
N GLY A 213 6.23 1.40 -2.09
CA GLY A 213 5.36 1.97 -3.11
C GLY A 213 5.21 3.47 -2.92
N ALA A 214 5.22 4.19 -4.03
CA ALA A 214 5.15 5.65 -4.05
C ALA A 214 4.33 6.15 -5.24
N VAL A 215 4.02 7.44 -5.21
CA VAL A 215 3.54 8.18 -6.39
C VAL A 215 4.39 7.80 -7.59
N THR A 216 3.75 7.51 -8.69
CA THR A 216 4.43 7.18 -9.95
C THR A 216 3.89 8.02 -11.08
N VAL A 217 4.77 8.70 -11.78
CA VAL A 217 4.41 9.43 -13.01
C VAL A 217 5.46 9.15 -14.08
N VAL A 218 5.10 8.33 -15.07
CA VAL A 218 5.94 8.04 -16.22
C VAL A 218 5.36 8.68 -17.49
N ASP A 219 6.21 9.34 -18.25
CA ASP A 219 5.88 9.79 -19.61
C ASP A 219 7.16 9.88 -20.45
N THR A 220 7.03 9.92 -21.77
CA THR A 220 8.14 10.22 -22.70
C THR A 220 8.67 11.65 -22.53
N ASP A 221 7.80 12.58 -22.08
CA ASP A 221 8.20 13.87 -21.55
C ASP A 221 8.52 13.73 -20.05
N GLY A 222 9.77 13.44 -19.77
CA GLY A 222 10.23 13.22 -18.38
C GLY A 222 10.12 14.47 -17.50
N GLU A 223 10.24 15.68 -18.06
CA GLU A 223 10.09 16.93 -17.31
C GLU A 223 8.64 17.15 -16.89
N ALA A 224 7.68 16.95 -17.78
CA ALA A 224 6.26 17.01 -17.45
C ALA A 224 5.87 15.95 -16.41
N ALA A 225 6.40 14.72 -16.54
CA ALA A 225 6.20 13.66 -15.58
C ALA A 225 6.72 14.04 -14.18
N ARG A 226 7.93 14.56 -14.08
CA ARG A 226 8.52 15.00 -12.79
C ARG A 226 7.76 16.19 -12.19
N ALA A 227 7.33 17.14 -13.03
CA ALA A 227 6.52 18.26 -12.56
C ALA A 227 5.21 17.79 -11.93
N LYS A 228 4.49 16.89 -12.59
CA LYS A 228 3.27 16.28 -12.04
C LYS A 228 3.56 15.50 -10.77
N ALA A 229 4.61 14.68 -10.74
CA ALA A 229 4.99 13.90 -9.55
C ALA A 229 5.27 14.81 -8.34
N ARG A 230 5.89 15.98 -8.51
CA ARG A 230 6.09 16.95 -7.44
C ARG A 230 4.78 17.45 -6.86
N THR A 231 3.80 17.77 -7.70
CA THR A 231 2.46 18.20 -7.26
C THR A 231 1.79 17.11 -6.41
N GLU A 232 1.85 15.86 -6.87
CA GLU A 232 1.28 14.73 -6.14
C GLU A 232 2.02 14.45 -4.81
N VAL A 233 3.36 14.52 -4.80
CA VAL A 233 4.17 14.32 -3.58
C VAL A 233 3.93 15.43 -2.56
N ALA A 234 3.69 16.67 -3.00
CA ALA A 234 3.46 17.80 -2.09
C ALA A 234 2.36 17.52 -1.06
N MET A 235 1.26 16.88 -1.49
CA MET A 235 0.14 16.51 -0.61
C MET A 235 0.52 15.52 0.49
N TYR A 236 1.54 14.69 0.28
CA TYR A 236 1.97 13.65 1.22
C TYR A 236 3.24 14.01 1.99
N LEU A 237 4.00 15.00 1.51
CA LEU A 237 5.33 15.29 2.05
C LEU A 237 5.33 15.54 3.55
N ALA A 238 4.33 16.27 4.06
CA ALA A 238 4.19 16.52 5.49
C ALA A 238 3.99 15.24 6.33
N VAL A 239 3.44 14.18 5.72
CA VAL A 239 3.21 12.90 6.40
C VAL A 239 4.43 12.00 6.32
N VAL A 240 5.09 11.92 5.16
CA VAL A 240 6.15 10.92 4.91
C VAL A 240 7.54 11.42 5.28
N ALA A 241 7.78 12.73 5.22
CA ALA A 241 9.09 13.31 5.49
C ALA A 241 9.64 12.98 6.89
N GLU A 242 8.79 13.07 7.92
CA GLU A 242 9.19 12.77 9.30
C GLU A 242 9.36 11.27 9.57
N LEU A 243 8.86 10.42 8.67
CA LEU A 243 8.88 8.97 8.84
C LEU A 243 10.15 8.32 8.28
N ASP A 244 10.82 9.01 7.34
CA ASP A 244 12.07 8.53 6.72
C ASP A 244 13.30 9.17 7.37
N PRO A 245 14.01 8.46 8.26
CA PRO A 245 15.19 8.98 8.95
C PRO A 245 16.43 9.03 8.07
N THR A 246 16.35 8.59 6.81
CA THR A 246 17.49 8.55 5.88
C THR A 246 17.52 9.75 4.94
N VAL A 247 16.50 10.60 4.98
CA VAL A 247 16.39 11.81 4.15
C VAL A 247 16.60 13.04 5.01
N GLU A 248 17.60 13.84 4.67
CA GLU A 248 17.76 15.19 5.24
C GLU A 248 16.86 16.15 4.48
N MET A 249 15.84 16.66 5.17
CA MET A 249 14.95 17.67 4.59
C MET A 249 15.60 19.05 4.64
N PRO A 250 15.55 19.83 3.52
CA PRO A 250 15.93 21.22 3.57
C PRO A 250 15.12 21.99 4.63
N ASP A 251 15.78 22.93 5.30
CA ASP A 251 15.15 23.76 6.32
C ASP A 251 13.84 24.38 5.79
N ASP A 252 12.80 24.37 6.61
CA ASP A 252 11.48 24.92 6.32
C ASP A 252 10.75 24.33 5.08
N LEU A 253 11.32 23.37 4.35
CA LEU A 253 10.69 22.81 3.14
C LEU A 253 9.28 22.25 3.45
N VAL A 254 9.20 21.34 4.42
CA VAL A 254 7.93 20.67 4.79
C VAL A 254 6.87 21.70 5.20
N LYS A 255 7.26 22.69 5.99
CA LYS A 255 6.36 23.75 6.44
C LYS A 255 5.85 24.59 5.27
N ARG A 256 6.74 25.07 4.38
CA ARG A 256 6.38 25.89 3.22
C ARG A 256 5.51 25.14 2.22
N VAL A 257 5.82 23.86 1.98
CA VAL A 257 5.00 22.98 1.13
C VAL A 257 3.62 22.83 1.76
N GLY A 258 3.52 22.56 3.07
CA GLY A 258 2.25 22.40 3.77
C GLY A 258 1.39 23.68 3.71
N GLU A 259 1.97 24.86 3.91
CA GLU A 259 1.26 26.14 3.83
C GLU A 259 0.63 26.38 2.44
N LEU A 260 1.32 25.99 1.36
CA LEU A 260 0.80 26.11 -0.01
C LEU A 260 -0.29 25.06 -0.30
N VAL A 261 -0.12 23.82 0.16
CA VAL A 261 -1.15 22.76 0.02
C VAL A 261 -2.43 23.17 0.77
N ASP A 262 -2.32 23.70 1.99
CA ASP A 262 -3.47 24.20 2.76
C ASP A 262 -4.18 25.37 2.07
N ALA A 263 -3.46 26.15 1.26
CA ALA A 263 -3.99 27.22 0.44
C ALA A 263 -4.60 26.75 -0.90
N GLY A 264 -4.46 25.44 -1.24
CA GLY A 264 -4.90 24.89 -2.54
C GLY A 264 -3.95 25.21 -3.69
N GLU A 265 -2.69 25.60 -3.40
CA GLU A 265 -1.67 25.98 -4.38
C GLU A 265 -0.71 24.79 -4.66
N ASP A 266 -1.27 23.63 -4.99
CA ASP A 266 -0.54 22.35 -5.09
C ASP A 266 0.63 22.38 -6.08
N GLU A 267 0.47 23.05 -7.25
CA GLU A 267 1.56 23.19 -8.21
C GLU A 267 2.70 24.08 -7.68
N ALA A 268 2.36 25.15 -6.93
CA ALA A 268 3.36 26.00 -6.32
C ALA A 268 4.11 25.26 -5.20
N ALA A 269 3.39 24.47 -4.42
CA ALA A 269 3.96 23.57 -3.42
C ALA A 269 4.94 22.56 -4.05
N GLY A 270 4.54 21.91 -5.14
CA GLY A 270 5.37 20.98 -5.88
C GLY A 270 6.66 21.60 -6.39
N ARG A 271 6.63 22.82 -6.90
CA ARG A 271 7.83 23.53 -7.39
C ARG A 271 8.90 23.77 -6.32
N LEU A 272 8.56 23.70 -5.04
CA LEU A 272 9.52 23.81 -3.95
C LEU A 272 10.32 22.52 -3.72
N ILE A 273 9.82 21.36 -4.17
CA ILE A 273 10.43 20.06 -3.91
C ILE A 273 11.63 19.85 -4.84
N PRO A 274 12.86 19.77 -4.32
CA PRO A 274 14.04 19.53 -5.14
C PRO A 274 14.09 18.08 -5.66
N ASP A 275 14.91 17.85 -6.68
CA ASP A 275 14.98 16.56 -7.36
C ASP A 275 15.39 15.40 -6.47
N ASP A 276 16.37 15.61 -5.61
CA ASP A 276 16.89 14.62 -4.67
C ASP A 276 15.84 14.21 -3.62
N VAL A 277 14.99 15.14 -3.18
CA VAL A 277 13.86 14.83 -2.31
C VAL A 277 12.77 14.10 -3.09
N LEU A 278 12.43 14.56 -4.32
CA LEU A 278 11.42 13.91 -5.15
C LEU A 278 11.75 12.43 -5.38
N ASP A 279 13.01 12.12 -5.71
CA ASP A 279 13.45 10.76 -6.02
C ASP A 279 13.39 9.80 -4.81
N ARG A 280 13.22 10.31 -3.58
CA ARG A 280 12.99 9.50 -2.38
C ARG A 280 11.52 9.14 -2.16
N PHE A 281 10.60 9.94 -2.74
CA PHE A 281 9.16 9.81 -2.48
C PHE A 281 8.31 9.56 -3.73
N ALA A 282 8.93 9.46 -4.91
CA ALA A 282 8.24 9.15 -6.16
C ALA A 282 9.11 8.39 -7.15
N PHE A 283 8.46 7.62 -8.01
CA PHE A 283 9.00 7.14 -9.27
C PHE A 283 8.57 8.12 -10.36
N SER A 284 9.50 8.84 -10.99
CA SER A 284 9.09 9.87 -11.93
C SER A 284 10.13 10.13 -13.03
N GLY A 285 9.64 10.42 -14.22
CA GLY A 285 10.46 10.75 -15.38
C GLY A 285 10.15 9.91 -16.61
N THR A 286 11.17 9.69 -17.45
CA THR A 286 11.05 8.78 -18.61
C THR A 286 10.97 7.33 -18.18
N PRO A 287 10.53 6.40 -19.05
CA PRO A 287 10.51 4.97 -18.73
C PRO A 287 11.85 4.44 -18.18
N GLU A 288 12.97 4.89 -18.75
CA GLU A 288 14.31 4.47 -18.32
C GLU A 288 14.65 4.99 -16.91
N GLN A 289 14.26 6.22 -16.60
CA GLN A 289 14.46 6.80 -15.26
C GLN A 289 13.63 6.05 -14.21
N VAL A 290 12.34 5.82 -14.49
CA VAL A 290 11.46 5.05 -13.61
C VAL A 290 11.95 3.61 -13.43
N ALA A 291 12.42 2.96 -14.51
CA ALA A 291 13.01 1.63 -14.42
C ALA A 291 14.27 1.61 -13.55
N ALA A 292 15.14 2.61 -13.66
CA ALA A 292 16.35 2.71 -12.84
C ALA A 292 16.01 2.89 -11.35
N GLN A 293 15.02 3.74 -11.02
CA GLN A 293 14.54 3.93 -9.64
C GLN A 293 13.95 2.63 -9.07
N ALA A 294 13.11 1.93 -9.84
CA ALA A 294 12.53 0.65 -9.44
C ALA A 294 13.61 -0.44 -9.27
N GLN A 295 14.60 -0.49 -10.19
CA GLN A 295 15.72 -1.44 -10.12
C GLN A 295 16.56 -1.25 -8.86
N ALA A 296 16.78 0.00 -8.44
CA ALA A 296 17.51 0.28 -7.20
C ALA A 296 16.82 -0.35 -5.96
N LEU A 297 15.49 -0.37 -5.91
CA LEU A 297 14.75 -1.07 -4.86
C LEU A 297 14.88 -2.60 -4.97
N ILE A 298 14.82 -3.12 -6.19
CA ILE A 298 15.00 -4.56 -6.45
C ILE A 298 16.38 -5.02 -5.98
N ASP A 299 17.42 -4.26 -6.31
CA ASP A 299 18.81 -4.59 -5.99
C ASP A 299 19.09 -4.61 -4.46
N VAL A 300 18.37 -3.83 -3.66
CA VAL A 300 18.45 -3.88 -2.19
C VAL A 300 17.52 -4.91 -1.54
N GLY A 301 16.79 -5.68 -2.35
CA GLY A 301 16.06 -6.87 -1.91
C GLY A 301 14.66 -6.60 -1.36
N VAL A 302 13.88 -5.71 -1.98
CA VAL A 302 12.45 -5.62 -1.72
C VAL A 302 11.72 -6.86 -2.24
N ARG A 303 10.62 -7.24 -1.61
CA ARG A 303 9.72 -8.27 -2.09
C ARG A 303 8.86 -7.77 -3.25
N ARG A 304 8.42 -6.50 -3.16
CA ARG A 304 7.56 -5.89 -4.16
C ARG A 304 7.87 -4.41 -4.32
N VAL A 305 7.99 -3.98 -5.58
CA VAL A 305 7.90 -2.57 -5.98
C VAL A 305 6.46 -2.29 -6.38
N GLU A 306 5.84 -1.24 -5.83
CA GLU A 306 4.47 -0.89 -6.15
C GLU A 306 4.40 0.52 -6.75
N PHE A 307 4.01 0.60 -8.01
CA PHE A 307 3.78 1.85 -8.71
C PHE A 307 2.41 2.41 -8.30
N GLY A 308 2.39 3.52 -7.58
CA GLY A 308 1.18 4.18 -7.10
C GLY A 308 0.62 5.19 -8.09
N THR A 309 -0.68 5.51 -7.92
CA THR A 309 -1.37 6.55 -8.68
C THR A 309 -0.59 7.87 -8.70
N PRO A 310 -0.69 8.72 -9.78
CA PRO A 310 -1.57 8.59 -10.95
C PRO A 310 -0.98 7.77 -12.12
N HIS A 311 0.19 7.19 -12.03
CA HIS A 311 0.95 6.36 -12.95
C HIS A 311 1.58 7.12 -14.13
N GLY A 312 0.94 8.16 -14.65
CA GLY A 312 1.41 8.98 -15.78
C GLY A 312 0.71 10.34 -15.83
N LEU A 313 0.84 11.02 -16.97
CA LEU A 313 0.07 12.24 -17.21
C LEU A 313 -1.44 11.95 -17.29
N THR A 314 -1.80 10.73 -17.75
CA THR A 314 -3.11 10.10 -17.55
C THR A 314 -2.91 8.67 -17.05
N ASP A 315 -3.88 8.12 -16.33
CA ASP A 315 -3.76 6.78 -15.73
C ASP A 315 -3.54 5.69 -16.79
N GLU A 316 -4.35 5.65 -17.85
CA GLU A 316 -4.24 4.63 -18.90
C GLU A 316 -2.88 4.68 -19.59
N ARG A 317 -2.42 5.88 -19.99
CA ARG A 317 -1.11 6.04 -20.62
C ARG A 317 0.02 5.65 -19.67
N GLY A 318 -0.10 5.99 -18.39
CA GLY A 318 0.88 5.62 -17.37
C GLY A 318 0.97 4.11 -17.21
N VAL A 319 -0.15 3.40 -17.08
CA VAL A 319 -0.19 1.94 -16.97
C VAL A 319 0.40 1.28 -18.23
N ASP A 320 0.09 1.77 -19.42
CA ASP A 320 0.65 1.26 -20.68
C ASP A 320 2.17 1.47 -20.76
N LEU A 321 2.68 2.65 -20.39
CA LEU A 321 4.13 2.92 -20.41
C LEU A 321 4.86 2.10 -19.34
N LEU A 322 4.29 1.97 -18.14
CA LEU A 322 4.85 1.10 -17.11
C LEU A 322 4.96 -0.34 -17.64
N GLY A 323 3.88 -0.87 -18.23
CA GLY A 323 3.85 -2.23 -18.74
C GLY A 323 4.75 -2.47 -19.96
N SER A 324 4.66 -1.60 -20.96
CA SER A 324 5.32 -1.81 -22.26
C SER A 324 6.78 -1.31 -22.31
N ALA A 325 7.15 -0.32 -21.48
CA ALA A 325 8.47 0.31 -21.56
C ALA A 325 9.28 0.19 -20.24
N VAL A 326 8.65 0.19 -19.06
CA VAL A 326 9.38 0.09 -17.79
C VAL A 326 9.62 -1.38 -17.40
N LEU A 327 8.57 -2.21 -17.36
CA LEU A 327 8.67 -3.61 -16.89
C LEU A 327 9.73 -4.43 -17.68
N PRO A 328 9.85 -4.30 -19.00
CA PRO A 328 10.87 -5.03 -19.79
C PRO A 328 12.32 -4.69 -19.42
N LEU A 329 12.57 -3.54 -18.81
CA LEU A 329 13.90 -3.11 -18.38
C LEU A 329 14.30 -3.66 -16.99
N LEU A 330 13.35 -4.19 -16.22
CA LEU A 330 13.58 -4.69 -14.87
C LEU A 330 14.16 -6.10 -14.89
N ARG A 331 15.22 -6.32 -14.11
CA ARG A 331 15.79 -7.65 -13.81
C ARG A 331 15.18 -8.15 -12.50
N ARG A 332 14.27 -9.10 -12.57
CA ARG A 332 13.53 -9.66 -11.42
C ARG A 332 14.18 -10.94 -10.89
#